data_38c7cbd54d2174a318eb42138681af7a
#
_entry.id   38c7cbd54d2174a318eb42138681af7a
#
_cell.length_a   1.000
_cell.length_b   1.000
_cell.length_c   1.000
_cell.angle_alpha   90.00
_cell.angle_beta   90.00
_cell.angle_gamma   90.00
#
_symmetry.space_group_name_H-M   'P 1'
#
loop_
_entity.id
_entity.type
_entity.pdbx_description
1 polymer ?
#
loop_
_entity_poly.entity_id
_entity_poly.type
_entity_poly.pdbx_seq_one_letter_code
_entity_poly.pdbx_strand_id
1 'polypeptide(L)'
;MKRKTTSKVLATTLVAAMTMGMLAGCGAQEAVDTAADTATEAVEEVADATTEAAEEVADAATEATETTDAASGDTVEISVYRCTFNLANPDEAQVTKVQDAINDYIKDKINVQIKLTDIGSGEYTEKANLALASNEINLLWTASWEGTIGTNDLVPANAVYDLTDLLPGTDLYASMDEGQWEASKYNGKNYFVPVYKDNVEGYDFMFRQDLIDEYGWDITSVKTLKDLEPMLADAADAGLKYPFLTQKTAMFYRWYINDFDFFTANASSNFVAVDRKSNTVVDTVLTPQYKEFCTLMADWADKGYISEDDVTKTTTDTTTQTQDWAVSWWTDIPVNDEADARYGQDVTMQPATDRWAHSTSALGSCYCVTATSTPEQAKACVDFLGLLYTDSKLADLYTFGIEGEDFTYDANGQVTQTSEKYNHSMWESASATIVTPLDNEPANKAELYKDFNGSANTSCAAGFRFDPSPVEAQYTACMNVFDEYGFILENGGVAPADVESTIEAYQAALDEAGYQDVLAEFTAQYDAWK
;
A
#
# COMPACT_ATOMS: atom_id res chain seq x y z
N MET A 1 -19.40 25.58 -28.75
CA MET A 1 -18.71 26.78 -28.23
C MET A 1 -18.71 26.82 -26.68
N LYS A 2 -18.99 25.69 -26.03
CA LYS A 2 -19.07 25.54 -24.54
C LYS A 2 -17.84 24.84 -23.90
N ARG A 3 -16.89 24.32 -24.68
CA ARG A 3 -15.70 23.57 -24.17
C ARG A 3 -14.52 24.43 -23.66
N LYS A 4 -14.59 25.76 -23.75
CA LYS A 4 -13.48 26.66 -23.34
C LYS A 4 -13.64 27.24 -21.93
N THR A 5 -14.78 27.05 -21.27
CA THR A 5 -15.06 27.69 -19.97
C THR A 5 -14.64 26.79 -18.78
N THR A 6 -14.79 25.47 -18.90
CA THR A 6 -14.43 24.49 -17.83
C THR A 6 -12.92 24.44 -17.57
N SER A 7 -12.10 24.49 -18.62
CA SER A 7 -10.63 24.47 -18.49
C SER A 7 -10.04 25.70 -17.76
N LYS A 8 -10.74 26.84 -17.78
CA LYS A 8 -10.26 28.06 -17.11
C LYS A 8 -10.59 28.10 -15.61
N VAL A 9 -11.66 27.42 -15.20
CA VAL A 9 -12.07 27.37 -13.79
C VAL A 9 -11.15 26.45 -12.97
N LEU A 10 -10.76 25.29 -13.52
CA LEU A 10 -9.80 24.39 -12.85
C LEU A 10 -8.41 25.02 -12.68
N ALA A 11 -7.93 25.77 -13.71
CA ALA A 11 -6.63 26.45 -13.65
C ALA A 11 -6.59 27.55 -12.57
N THR A 12 -7.73 28.19 -12.28
CA THR A 12 -7.80 29.28 -11.32
C THR A 12 -7.82 28.78 -9.86
N THR A 13 -8.40 27.62 -9.61
CA THR A 13 -8.46 27.00 -8.28
C THR A 13 -7.07 26.46 -7.86
N LEU A 14 -6.32 25.88 -8.79
CA LEU A 14 -4.96 25.37 -8.51
C LEU A 14 -3.96 26.50 -8.22
N VAL A 15 -4.10 27.66 -8.89
CA VAL A 15 -3.23 28.84 -8.64
C VAL A 15 -3.51 29.46 -7.28
N ALA A 16 -4.75 29.43 -6.78
CA ALA A 16 -5.09 29.96 -5.46
C ALA A 16 -4.51 29.09 -4.32
N ALA A 17 -4.47 27.76 -4.48
CA ALA A 17 -3.87 26.85 -3.49
C ALA A 17 -2.33 26.95 -3.42
N MET A 18 -1.66 27.20 -4.55
CA MET A 18 -0.20 27.37 -4.59
C MET A 18 0.28 28.73 -4.04
N THR A 19 -0.55 29.79 -4.11
CA THR A 19 -0.18 31.10 -3.58
C THR A 19 -0.31 31.21 -2.06
N MET A 20 -1.14 30.39 -1.40
CA MET A 20 -1.23 30.37 0.06
C MET A 20 -0.04 29.69 0.75
N GLY A 21 0.63 28.76 0.09
CA GLY A 21 1.82 28.10 0.63
C GLY A 21 3.11 28.94 0.63
N MET A 22 3.17 30.07 -0.09
CA MET A 22 4.37 30.90 -0.20
C MET A 22 4.35 32.19 0.63
N LEU A 23 3.25 32.50 1.35
CA LEU A 23 3.07 33.74 2.11
C LEU A 23 3.25 33.63 3.63
N ALA A 24 3.71 32.48 4.13
CA ALA A 24 4.01 32.26 5.55
C ALA A 24 5.37 32.83 6.01
N GLY A 25 5.86 33.85 5.35
CA GLY A 25 7.10 34.52 5.74
C GLY A 25 7.05 36.03 5.47
N CYS A 26 6.85 36.81 6.52
CA CYS A 26 6.97 38.28 6.65
C CYS A 26 5.81 39.20 6.19
N GLY A 27 4.96 39.51 7.13
CA GLY A 27 4.45 40.88 7.40
C GLY A 27 3.71 41.64 6.30
N ALA A 28 2.39 41.41 6.15
CA ALA A 28 1.45 42.43 5.69
C ALA A 28 0.00 41.96 5.91
N GLN A 29 -0.59 42.44 6.99
CA GLN A 29 -2.00 42.17 7.39
C GLN A 29 -3.02 42.72 6.38
N GLU A 30 -2.70 43.82 5.67
CA GLU A 30 -3.61 44.46 4.71
C GLU A 30 -3.78 43.71 3.36
N ALA A 31 -2.87 42.78 3.02
CA ALA A 31 -2.98 42.01 1.79
C ALA A 31 -3.87 40.75 1.96
N VAL A 32 -4.07 40.31 3.18
CA VAL A 32 -4.85 39.08 3.50
C VAL A 32 -6.35 39.37 3.42
N ASP A 33 -6.82 40.52 3.89
CA ASP A 33 -8.26 40.83 3.90
C ASP A 33 -8.83 41.04 2.48
N THR A 34 -8.01 41.59 1.56
CA THR A 34 -8.46 41.77 0.15
C THR A 34 -8.46 40.45 -0.64
N ALA A 35 -7.62 39.50 -0.26
CA ALA A 35 -7.59 38.17 -0.91
C ALA A 35 -8.72 37.26 -0.41
N ALA A 36 -9.14 37.42 0.83
CA ALA A 36 -10.24 36.63 1.41
C ALA A 36 -11.60 36.99 0.81
N ASP A 37 -11.88 38.30 0.60
CA ASP A 37 -13.13 38.78 -0.01
C ASP A 37 -13.26 38.33 -1.47
N THR A 38 -12.16 38.33 -2.23
CA THR A 38 -12.17 37.88 -3.64
C THR A 38 -12.33 36.34 -3.77
N ALA A 39 -11.84 35.58 -2.78
CA ALA A 39 -11.99 34.12 -2.77
C ALA A 39 -13.42 33.70 -2.40
N THR A 40 -14.10 34.45 -1.54
CA THR A 40 -15.48 34.15 -1.12
C THR A 40 -16.49 34.37 -2.26
N GLU A 41 -16.33 35.45 -3.06
CA GLU A 41 -17.18 35.71 -4.24
C GLU A 41 -16.96 34.62 -5.33
N ALA A 42 -15.73 34.13 -5.50
CA ALA A 42 -15.44 33.06 -6.48
C ALA A 42 -16.02 31.70 -6.07
N VAL A 43 -16.16 31.41 -4.79
CA VAL A 43 -16.72 30.14 -4.28
C VAL A 43 -18.25 30.12 -4.42
N GLU A 44 -18.95 31.24 -4.20
CA GLU A 44 -20.40 31.31 -4.39
C GLU A 44 -20.82 31.16 -5.88
N GLU A 45 -20.02 31.70 -6.82
CA GLU A 45 -20.30 31.57 -8.25
C GLU A 45 -20.04 30.13 -8.79
N VAL A 46 -19.14 29.38 -8.13
CA VAL A 46 -18.86 27.97 -8.46
C VAL A 46 -19.93 27.03 -7.90
N ALA A 47 -20.47 27.30 -6.73
CA ALA A 47 -21.53 26.50 -6.11
C ALA A 47 -22.84 26.52 -6.93
N ASP A 48 -23.20 27.68 -7.51
CA ASP A 48 -24.38 27.80 -8.36
C ASP A 48 -24.22 27.07 -9.71
N ALA A 49 -22.99 27.07 -10.29
CA ALA A 49 -22.71 26.38 -11.55
C ALA A 49 -22.66 24.84 -11.41
N THR A 50 -22.31 24.33 -10.25
CA THR A 50 -22.27 22.88 -10.00
C THR A 50 -23.67 22.30 -9.75
N THR A 51 -24.60 23.09 -9.20
CA THR A 51 -25.97 22.64 -8.96
C THR A 51 -26.77 22.49 -10.27
N GLU A 52 -26.57 23.40 -11.25
CA GLU A 52 -27.20 23.28 -12.58
C GLU A 52 -26.63 22.12 -13.41
N ALA A 53 -25.34 21.76 -13.23
CA ALA A 53 -24.73 20.64 -13.93
C ALA A 53 -25.17 19.26 -13.37
N ALA A 54 -25.48 19.21 -12.09
CA ALA A 54 -25.94 17.98 -11.44
C ALA A 54 -27.39 17.61 -11.80
N GLU A 55 -28.27 18.60 -12.06
CA GLU A 55 -29.63 18.34 -12.51
C GLU A 55 -29.72 17.86 -13.98
N GLU A 56 -28.80 18.29 -14.84
CA GLU A 56 -28.73 17.86 -16.25
C GLU A 56 -28.22 16.41 -16.41
N VAL A 57 -27.43 15.90 -15.45
CA VAL A 57 -26.89 14.52 -15.45
C VAL A 57 -27.90 13.51 -14.91
N ALA A 58 -28.78 13.91 -13.99
CA ALA A 58 -29.79 13.03 -13.41
C ALA A 58 -30.93 12.64 -14.41
N ASP A 59 -31.18 13.47 -15.42
CA ASP A 59 -32.22 13.20 -16.43
C ASP A 59 -31.74 12.28 -17.57
N ALA A 60 -30.41 12.09 -17.73
CA ALA A 60 -29.80 11.23 -18.76
C ALA A 60 -29.63 9.76 -18.33
N ALA A 61 -29.78 9.46 -17.02
CA ALA A 61 -29.54 8.13 -16.47
C ALA A 61 -30.75 7.17 -16.51
N THR A 62 -31.90 7.59 -17.03
CA THR A 62 -33.14 6.80 -16.92
C THR A 62 -33.49 5.99 -18.19
N GLU A 63 -32.67 5.96 -19.24
CA GLU A 63 -33.01 5.29 -20.51
C GLU A 63 -31.99 4.23 -21.00
N ALA A 64 -31.34 3.50 -20.14
CA ALA A 64 -30.47 2.39 -20.59
C ALA A 64 -30.76 1.10 -19.82
N THR A 65 -31.82 0.38 -20.20
CA THR A 65 -31.96 -1.05 -19.88
C THR A 65 -32.18 -1.84 -21.15
N GLU A 66 -31.42 -2.94 -21.28
CA GLU A 66 -31.46 -4.07 -22.24
C GLU A 66 -30.70 -3.89 -23.56
N THR A 67 -29.58 -4.63 -23.72
CA THR A 67 -29.56 -5.85 -24.54
C THR A 67 -28.16 -6.46 -24.57
N THR A 68 -28.06 -7.75 -24.30
CA THR A 68 -26.94 -8.62 -24.66
C THR A 68 -26.89 -8.76 -26.18
N ASP A 69 -25.76 -8.33 -26.80
CA ASP A 69 -25.32 -8.92 -28.07
C ASP A 69 -23.80 -8.71 -28.31
N ALA A 70 -23.17 -9.73 -28.89
CA ALA A 70 -21.73 -9.83 -29.08
C ALA A 70 -21.18 -8.75 -30.04
N ALA A 71 -20.06 -8.12 -29.63
CA ALA A 71 -19.00 -7.49 -30.41
C ALA A 71 -19.34 -6.88 -31.78
N SER A 72 -19.82 -5.63 -31.80
CA SER A 72 -19.60 -4.68 -32.89
C SER A 72 -19.63 -3.23 -32.40
N GLY A 73 -18.82 -2.90 -31.40
CA GLY A 73 -18.54 -1.54 -30.97
C GLY A 73 -17.11 -1.14 -31.33
N ASP A 74 -16.83 0.17 -31.41
CA ASP A 74 -15.46 0.68 -31.55
C ASP A 74 -14.63 0.20 -30.35
N THR A 75 -13.36 -0.16 -30.58
CA THR A 75 -12.41 -0.60 -29.55
C THR A 75 -12.23 0.51 -28.51
N VAL A 76 -12.39 0.18 -27.23
CA VAL A 76 -12.22 1.13 -26.12
C VAL A 76 -10.76 1.15 -25.70
N GLU A 77 -10.14 2.33 -25.76
CA GLU A 77 -8.78 2.53 -25.27
C GLU A 77 -8.79 2.88 -23.78
N ILE A 78 -7.94 2.20 -23.00
CA ILE A 78 -7.70 2.49 -21.60
C ILE A 78 -6.22 2.72 -21.32
N SER A 79 -5.88 3.74 -20.54
CA SER A 79 -4.52 4.01 -20.07
C SER A 79 -4.29 3.31 -18.75
N VAL A 80 -3.28 2.42 -18.71
CA VAL A 80 -2.90 1.60 -17.56
C VAL A 80 -1.59 2.12 -17.00
N TYR A 81 -1.57 2.51 -15.74
CA TYR A 81 -0.39 2.95 -15.00
C TYR A 81 -0.05 1.94 -13.93
N ARG A 82 1.19 1.45 -13.94
CA ARG A 82 1.68 0.50 -12.93
C ARG A 82 3.06 0.87 -12.40
N CYS A 83 3.26 0.51 -11.14
CA CYS A 83 4.54 0.56 -10.49
C CYS A 83 5.40 -0.65 -10.90
N THR A 84 6.71 -0.50 -10.93
CA THR A 84 7.66 -1.60 -10.88
C THR A 84 8.69 -1.38 -9.79
N PHE A 85 8.88 -2.42 -8.96
CA PHE A 85 9.88 -2.44 -7.88
C PHE A 85 11.20 -3.07 -8.32
N ASN A 86 11.17 -3.84 -9.42
CA ASN A 86 12.36 -4.52 -9.93
C ASN A 86 13.20 -3.64 -10.85
N LEU A 87 12.61 -2.59 -11.43
CA LEU A 87 13.27 -1.68 -12.36
C LEU A 87 13.11 -0.23 -11.92
N ALA A 88 14.20 0.40 -11.49
CA ALA A 88 14.17 1.83 -11.14
C ALA A 88 13.85 2.73 -12.35
N ASN A 89 14.25 2.31 -13.56
CA ASN A 89 14.01 3.02 -14.82
C ASN A 89 13.59 2.01 -15.89
N PRO A 90 12.27 1.74 -16.05
CA PRO A 90 11.76 0.85 -17.07
C PRO A 90 12.19 1.29 -18.49
N ASP A 91 12.48 0.32 -19.37
CA ASP A 91 12.81 0.60 -20.78
C ASP A 91 11.51 0.85 -21.56
N GLU A 92 11.22 2.12 -21.88
CA GLU A 92 9.98 2.54 -22.57
C GLU A 92 9.78 1.82 -23.91
N ALA A 93 10.86 1.48 -24.62
CA ALA A 93 10.75 0.78 -25.90
C ALA A 93 10.33 -0.69 -25.67
N GLN A 94 10.79 -1.32 -24.59
CA GLN A 94 10.38 -2.67 -24.24
C GLN A 94 8.94 -2.69 -23.70
N VAL A 95 8.57 -1.74 -22.87
CA VAL A 95 7.17 -1.57 -22.40
C VAL A 95 6.21 -1.41 -23.58
N THR A 96 6.59 -0.60 -24.59
CA THR A 96 5.79 -0.44 -25.82
C THR A 96 5.65 -1.76 -26.60
N LYS A 97 6.70 -2.55 -26.72
CA LYS A 97 6.63 -3.86 -27.40
C LYS A 97 5.71 -4.83 -26.65
N VAL A 98 5.79 -4.87 -25.32
CA VAL A 98 4.91 -5.70 -24.49
C VAL A 98 3.47 -5.22 -24.62
N GLN A 99 3.21 -3.92 -24.58
CA GLN A 99 1.89 -3.33 -24.86
C GLN A 99 1.32 -3.81 -26.19
N ASP A 100 2.13 -3.74 -27.26
CA ASP A 100 1.69 -4.14 -28.60
C ASP A 100 1.37 -5.65 -28.65
N ALA A 101 2.19 -6.48 -27.98
CA ALA A 101 1.96 -7.92 -27.88
C ALA A 101 0.69 -8.23 -27.07
N ILE A 102 0.42 -7.50 -25.97
CA ILE A 102 -0.82 -7.60 -25.20
C ILE A 102 -2.02 -7.24 -26.09
N ASN A 103 -1.98 -6.10 -26.77
CA ASN A 103 -3.05 -5.64 -27.63
C ASN A 103 -3.33 -6.62 -28.78
N ASP A 104 -2.29 -7.19 -29.38
CA ASP A 104 -2.44 -8.24 -30.38
C ASP A 104 -3.05 -9.52 -29.81
N TYR A 105 -2.75 -9.87 -28.56
CA TYR A 105 -3.29 -11.06 -27.90
C TYR A 105 -4.76 -10.92 -27.49
N ILE A 106 -5.18 -9.73 -27.04
CA ILE A 106 -6.53 -9.50 -26.51
C ILE A 106 -7.56 -9.07 -27.56
N LYS A 107 -7.15 -8.56 -28.73
CA LYS A 107 -8.03 -7.95 -29.75
C LYS A 107 -9.21 -8.80 -30.22
N ASP A 108 -9.03 -10.15 -30.22
CA ASP A 108 -10.07 -11.10 -30.62
C ASP A 108 -10.83 -11.71 -29.43
N LYS A 109 -10.49 -11.29 -28.19
CA LYS A 109 -11.07 -11.80 -26.93
C LYS A 109 -11.95 -10.77 -26.27
N ILE A 110 -11.49 -9.53 -26.19
CA ILE A 110 -12.21 -8.39 -25.60
C ILE A 110 -12.07 -7.17 -26.50
N ASN A 111 -13.06 -6.26 -26.43
CA ASN A 111 -13.07 -5.06 -27.25
C ASN A 111 -12.29 -3.90 -26.56
N VAL A 112 -11.06 -4.18 -26.14
CA VAL A 112 -10.21 -3.26 -25.38
C VAL A 112 -8.84 -3.14 -26.04
N GLN A 113 -8.28 -1.94 -26.01
CA GLN A 113 -6.88 -1.65 -26.30
C GLN A 113 -6.27 -0.93 -25.10
N ILE A 114 -5.10 -1.40 -24.65
CA ILE A 114 -4.41 -0.75 -23.54
C ILE A 114 -3.29 0.16 -24.04
N LYS A 115 -3.06 1.25 -23.29
CA LYS A 115 -1.85 2.06 -23.34
C LYS A 115 -1.14 1.87 -21.99
N LEU A 116 0.02 1.22 -22.00
CA LEU A 116 0.74 0.82 -20.80
C LEU A 116 1.82 1.83 -20.43
N THR A 117 1.87 2.22 -19.17
CA THR A 117 2.92 3.06 -18.60
C THR A 117 3.47 2.41 -17.33
N ASP A 118 4.74 2.01 -17.39
CA ASP A 118 5.48 1.48 -16.24
C ASP A 118 6.36 2.58 -15.65
N ILE A 119 6.37 2.70 -14.33
CA ILE A 119 7.13 3.71 -13.61
C ILE A 119 7.85 3.03 -12.44
N GLY A 120 9.15 3.30 -12.29
CA GLY A 120 9.92 2.79 -11.16
C GLY A 120 9.41 3.33 -9.82
N SER A 121 9.43 2.51 -8.78
CA SER A 121 8.84 2.80 -7.46
C SER A 121 9.30 4.13 -6.84
N GLY A 122 10.54 4.53 -7.06
CA GLY A 122 11.09 5.79 -6.52
C GLY A 122 10.43 7.08 -7.07
N GLU A 123 9.73 7.00 -8.22
CA GLU A 123 9.07 8.15 -8.86
C GLU A 123 7.57 7.92 -9.05
N TYR A 124 7.07 6.72 -8.69
CA TYR A 124 5.73 6.30 -9.02
C TYR A 124 4.64 7.20 -8.43
N THR A 125 4.67 7.40 -7.12
CA THR A 125 3.66 8.21 -6.41
C THR A 125 3.56 9.63 -6.97
N GLU A 126 4.70 10.28 -7.25
CA GLU A 126 4.73 11.64 -7.81
C GLU A 126 4.14 11.68 -9.22
N LYS A 127 4.60 10.78 -10.11
CA LYS A 127 4.15 10.74 -11.50
C LYS A 127 2.67 10.33 -11.63
N ALA A 128 2.22 9.37 -10.82
CA ALA A 128 0.82 8.96 -10.79
C ALA A 128 -0.10 10.09 -10.31
N ASN A 129 0.29 10.85 -9.27
CA ASN A 129 -0.46 12.04 -8.83
C ASN A 129 -0.60 13.09 -9.94
N LEU A 130 0.48 13.37 -10.68
CA LEU A 130 0.44 14.32 -11.80
C LEU A 130 -0.49 13.83 -12.92
N ALA A 131 -0.43 12.54 -13.26
CA ALA A 131 -1.25 11.93 -14.28
C ALA A 131 -2.75 11.85 -13.88
N LEU A 132 -3.04 11.58 -12.59
CA LEU A 132 -4.40 11.66 -12.04
C LEU A 132 -4.96 13.09 -12.16
N ALA A 133 -4.19 14.10 -11.76
CA ALA A 133 -4.59 15.50 -11.88
C ALA A 133 -4.81 15.94 -13.35
N SER A 134 -4.15 15.28 -14.30
CA SER A 134 -4.28 15.54 -15.75
C SER A 134 -5.34 14.68 -16.43
N ASN A 135 -6.03 13.79 -15.70
CA ASN A 135 -7.00 12.82 -16.19
C ASN A 135 -6.43 11.90 -17.30
N GLU A 136 -5.20 11.43 -17.14
CA GLU A 136 -4.50 10.60 -18.11
C GLU A 136 -4.63 9.10 -17.84
N ILE A 137 -5.17 8.71 -16.68
CA ILE A 137 -5.25 7.33 -16.21
C ILE A 137 -6.69 6.83 -16.21
N ASN A 138 -6.91 5.60 -16.71
CA ASN A 138 -8.17 4.88 -16.51
C ASN A 138 -8.01 3.75 -15.50
N LEU A 139 -6.91 3.00 -15.56
CA LEU A 139 -6.60 1.91 -14.64
C LEU A 139 -5.27 2.20 -13.94
N LEU A 140 -5.30 2.31 -12.62
CA LEU A 140 -4.15 2.61 -11.77
C LEU A 140 -3.86 1.42 -10.86
N TRP A 141 -2.61 0.94 -10.84
CA TRP A 141 -2.13 0.10 -9.75
C TRP A 141 -1.89 0.96 -8.51
N THR A 142 -2.24 0.45 -7.34
CA THR A 142 -1.99 1.09 -6.04
C THR A 142 -1.95 0.06 -4.92
N ALA A 143 -1.70 0.55 -3.70
CA ALA A 143 -1.67 -0.25 -2.50
C ALA A 143 -2.14 0.57 -1.28
N SER A 144 -2.53 -0.10 -0.20
CA SER A 144 -2.91 0.58 1.04
C SER A 144 -1.77 1.40 1.67
N TRP A 145 -0.53 1.09 1.32
CA TRP A 145 0.70 1.72 1.81
C TRP A 145 1.35 2.71 0.82
N GLU A 146 0.74 2.97 -0.35
CA GLU A 146 1.35 3.76 -1.44
C GLU A 146 1.20 5.30 -1.25
N GLY A 147 1.34 5.79 -0.05
CA GLY A 147 1.34 7.23 0.23
C GLY A 147 0.06 7.94 -0.25
N THR A 148 0.21 9.10 -0.89
CA THR A 148 -0.92 9.98 -1.31
C THR A 148 -1.79 9.42 -2.44
N ILE A 149 -1.41 8.31 -3.05
CA ILE A 149 -2.25 7.54 -3.97
C ILE A 149 -2.68 6.20 -3.35
N GLY A 150 -2.56 6.07 -2.04
CA GLY A 150 -3.02 4.92 -1.28
C GLY A 150 -4.54 4.79 -1.28
N THR A 151 -5.02 3.59 -0.93
CA THR A 151 -6.46 3.31 -0.96
C THR A 151 -7.28 4.17 -0.01
N ASN A 152 -6.68 4.61 1.11
CA ASN A 152 -7.32 5.46 2.10
C ASN A 152 -7.37 6.94 1.68
N ASP A 153 -6.55 7.35 0.71
CA ASP A 153 -6.49 8.72 0.21
C ASP A 153 -7.36 8.90 -1.04
N LEU A 154 -7.33 7.91 -1.95
CA LEU A 154 -8.03 8.00 -3.23
C LEU A 154 -9.56 8.03 -3.10
N VAL A 155 -10.15 7.29 -2.15
CA VAL A 155 -11.61 7.27 -1.97
C VAL A 155 -12.13 8.59 -1.39
N PRO A 156 -11.59 9.14 -0.30
CA PRO A 156 -12.00 10.47 0.19
C PRO A 156 -11.79 11.60 -0.83
N ALA A 157 -10.73 11.50 -1.63
CA ALA A 157 -10.47 12.45 -2.72
C ALA A 157 -11.44 12.32 -3.91
N ASN A 158 -12.40 11.37 -3.88
CA ASN A 158 -13.28 11.04 -4.99
C ASN A 158 -12.52 10.77 -6.31
N ALA A 159 -11.33 10.18 -6.22
CA ALA A 159 -10.46 9.91 -7.35
C ALA A 159 -10.73 8.56 -8.03
N VAL A 160 -11.57 7.71 -7.44
CA VAL A 160 -11.83 6.33 -7.89
C VAL A 160 -13.29 6.11 -8.26
N TYR A 161 -13.51 5.25 -9.25
CA TYR A 161 -14.83 4.85 -9.75
C TYR A 161 -15.43 3.77 -8.84
N ASP A 162 -16.73 3.85 -8.56
CA ASP A 162 -17.47 2.82 -7.82
C ASP A 162 -17.73 1.61 -8.73
N LEU A 163 -17.09 0.48 -8.44
CA LEU A 163 -17.19 -0.75 -9.22
C LEU A 163 -18.27 -1.71 -8.69
N THR A 164 -18.97 -1.35 -7.63
CA THR A 164 -19.90 -2.25 -6.90
C THR A 164 -20.93 -2.91 -7.82
N ASP A 165 -21.48 -2.16 -8.75
CA ASP A 165 -22.50 -2.65 -9.69
C ASP A 165 -21.90 -3.28 -10.96
N LEU A 166 -20.61 -3.05 -11.25
CA LEU A 166 -19.93 -3.56 -12.44
C LEU A 166 -19.32 -4.96 -12.23
N LEU A 167 -18.96 -5.31 -11.00
CA LEU A 167 -18.25 -6.55 -10.68
C LEU A 167 -19.14 -7.81 -10.71
N PRO A 168 -20.37 -7.81 -10.14
CA PRO A 168 -21.17 -9.02 -10.03
C PRO A 168 -21.48 -9.66 -11.39
N GLY A 169 -21.21 -10.97 -11.50
CA GLY A 169 -21.47 -11.73 -12.71
C GLY A 169 -20.35 -11.67 -13.77
N THR A 170 -19.24 -10.97 -13.49
CA THR A 170 -18.07 -10.95 -14.36
C THR A 170 -17.12 -12.12 -14.03
N ASP A 171 -16.27 -12.49 -14.99
CA ASP A 171 -15.20 -13.48 -14.79
C ASP A 171 -14.19 -12.98 -13.74
N LEU A 172 -13.98 -11.65 -13.65
CA LEU A 172 -13.16 -11.04 -12.62
C LEU A 172 -13.70 -11.33 -11.22
N TYR A 173 -15.01 -11.11 -11.00
CA TYR A 173 -15.63 -11.37 -9.70
C TYR A 173 -15.56 -12.86 -9.34
N ALA A 174 -15.75 -13.75 -10.33
CA ALA A 174 -15.68 -15.20 -10.14
C ALA A 174 -14.25 -15.71 -9.91
N SER A 175 -13.21 -14.94 -10.21
CA SER A 175 -11.80 -15.35 -10.06
C SER A 175 -11.30 -15.33 -8.61
N MET A 176 -12.02 -14.70 -7.69
CA MET A 176 -11.66 -14.59 -6.28
C MET A 176 -12.84 -14.98 -5.38
N ASP A 177 -12.52 -15.43 -4.17
CA ASP A 177 -13.50 -15.78 -3.15
C ASP A 177 -14.28 -14.52 -2.67
N GLU A 178 -15.54 -14.70 -2.29
CA GLU A 178 -16.41 -13.63 -1.78
C GLU A 178 -15.75 -12.90 -0.57
N GLY A 179 -15.04 -13.64 0.29
CA GLY A 179 -14.33 -13.06 1.43
C GLY A 179 -13.25 -12.05 1.03
N GLN A 180 -12.58 -12.23 -0.11
CA GLN A 180 -11.60 -11.29 -0.64
C GLN A 180 -12.28 -9.99 -1.10
N TRP A 181 -13.43 -10.12 -1.78
CA TRP A 181 -14.22 -8.96 -2.19
C TRP A 181 -14.78 -8.19 -0.99
N GLU A 182 -15.30 -8.88 0.03
CA GLU A 182 -15.79 -8.23 1.26
C GLU A 182 -14.66 -7.49 1.99
N ALA A 183 -13.47 -8.10 2.12
CA ALA A 183 -12.31 -7.48 2.75
C ALA A 183 -11.75 -6.28 1.96
N SER A 184 -11.99 -6.23 0.64
CA SER A 184 -11.56 -5.12 -0.22
C SER A 184 -12.50 -3.92 -0.24
N LYS A 185 -13.71 -4.03 0.35
CA LYS A 185 -14.68 -2.94 0.38
C LYS A 185 -14.18 -1.73 1.19
N TYR A 186 -14.56 -0.56 0.72
CA TYR A 186 -14.45 0.69 1.45
C TYR A 186 -15.88 1.20 1.73
N ASN A 187 -16.26 1.27 3.00
CA ASN A 187 -17.61 1.66 3.42
C ASN A 187 -18.75 0.90 2.67
N GLY A 188 -18.56 -0.41 2.49
CA GLY A 188 -19.54 -1.29 1.85
C GLY A 188 -19.52 -1.29 0.32
N LYS A 189 -18.61 -0.55 -0.32
CA LYS A 189 -18.49 -0.44 -1.78
C LYS A 189 -17.16 -0.99 -2.28
N ASN A 190 -17.14 -1.54 -3.47
CA ASN A 190 -15.93 -1.99 -4.15
C ASN A 190 -15.38 -0.87 -5.05
N TYR A 191 -14.28 -0.25 -4.64
CA TYR A 191 -13.51 0.71 -5.44
C TYR A 191 -12.23 0.12 -6.00
N PHE A 192 -11.78 -1.00 -5.42
CA PHE A 192 -10.51 -1.63 -5.73
C PHE A 192 -10.70 -3.08 -6.13
N VAL A 193 -9.82 -3.54 -7.02
CA VAL A 193 -9.68 -4.95 -7.40
C VAL A 193 -8.37 -5.45 -6.77
N PRO A 194 -8.43 -6.30 -5.74
CA PRO A 194 -7.22 -6.85 -5.12
C PRO A 194 -6.37 -7.64 -6.10
N VAL A 195 -5.06 -7.53 -6.02
CA VAL A 195 -4.18 -8.57 -6.53
C VAL A 195 -4.27 -9.77 -5.58
N TYR A 196 -4.64 -10.94 -6.09
CA TYR A 196 -4.69 -12.13 -5.23
C TYR A 196 -3.26 -12.62 -4.96
N LYS A 197 -2.79 -12.30 -3.77
CA LYS A 197 -1.46 -12.64 -3.27
C LYS A 197 -1.54 -13.06 -1.79
N ASP A 198 -0.53 -12.79 -0.98
CA ASP A 198 -0.56 -12.80 0.47
C ASP A 198 -1.49 -11.68 0.99
N ASN A 199 -2.80 -11.95 0.98
CA ASN A 199 -3.83 -10.98 1.37
C ASN A 199 -4.12 -10.99 2.88
N VAL A 200 -3.22 -11.58 3.65
CA VAL A 200 -3.19 -11.58 5.11
C VAL A 200 -1.80 -11.16 5.56
N GLU A 201 -1.67 -10.67 6.76
CA GLU A 201 -0.41 -10.12 7.25
C GLU A 201 0.07 -10.84 8.50
N GLY A 202 1.33 -11.18 8.50
CA GLY A 202 2.11 -11.68 9.61
C GLY A 202 3.56 -11.24 9.45
N TYR A 203 4.36 -11.45 10.46
CA TYR A 203 5.77 -11.07 10.44
C TYR A 203 6.64 -12.21 10.95
N ASP A 204 7.80 -12.33 10.32
CA ASP A 204 8.85 -13.28 10.65
C ASP A 204 10.07 -12.57 11.25
N PHE A 205 10.77 -13.27 12.13
CA PHE A 205 12.18 -13.00 12.38
C PHE A 205 12.99 -13.55 11.21
N MET A 206 13.83 -12.71 10.63
CA MET A 206 14.71 -13.06 9.53
C MET A 206 16.15 -13.15 10.03
N PHE A 207 16.79 -14.29 9.81
CA PHE A 207 18.14 -14.58 10.27
C PHE A 207 19.07 -14.81 9.08
N ARG A 208 20.31 -14.38 9.19
CA ARG A 208 21.36 -14.78 8.25
C ARG A 208 21.70 -16.26 8.44
N GLN A 209 21.61 -17.05 7.36
CA GLN A 209 21.87 -18.47 7.40
C GLN A 209 23.32 -18.80 7.80
N ASP A 210 24.29 -18.04 7.30
CA ASP A 210 25.71 -18.24 7.63
C ASP A 210 26.00 -18.09 9.14
N LEU A 211 25.28 -17.19 9.83
CA LEU A 211 25.43 -17.04 11.28
C LEU A 211 24.72 -18.13 12.08
N ILE A 212 23.56 -18.62 11.58
CA ILE A 212 22.91 -19.80 12.16
C ILE A 212 23.89 -20.98 12.15
N ASP A 213 24.55 -21.22 11.01
CA ASP A 213 25.49 -22.31 10.84
C ASP A 213 26.77 -22.13 11.69
N GLU A 214 27.29 -20.90 11.78
CA GLU A 214 28.50 -20.59 12.53
C GLU A 214 28.31 -20.75 14.05
N TYR A 215 27.21 -20.19 14.59
CA TYR A 215 26.96 -20.16 16.03
C TYR A 215 26.09 -21.34 16.51
N GLY A 216 25.47 -22.10 15.60
CA GLY A 216 24.57 -23.20 15.92
C GLY A 216 23.28 -22.74 16.59
N TRP A 217 22.72 -21.61 16.17
CA TRP A 217 21.50 -21.06 16.74
C TRP A 217 20.28 -21.96 16.50
N ASP A 218 19.56 -22.26 17.57
CA ASP A 218 18.25 -22.93 17.49
C ASP A 218 17.15 -21.86 17.31
N ILE A 219 16.96 -21.41 16.08
CA ILE A 219 15.95 -20.41 15.76
C ILE A 219 14.52 -20.91 15.97
N THR A 220 14.29 -22.23 16.00
CA THR A 220 12.95 -22.80 16.21
C THR A 220 12.43 -22.58 17.63
N SER A 221 13.32 -22.29 18.56
CA SER A 221 13.01 -21.94 19.96
C SER A 221 12.58 -20.49 20.12
N VAL A 222 12.86 -19.61 19.14
CA VAL A 222 12.54 -18.19 19.16
C VAL A 222 11.04 -17.98 18.94
N LYS A 223 10.36 -17.32 19.89
CA LYS A 223 8.91 -17.02 19.83
C LYS A 223 8.60 -15.56 20.13
N THR A 224 9.51 -14.85 20.77
CA THR A 224 9.36 -13.46 21.18
C THR A 224 10.63 -12.68 20.86
N LEU A 225 10.53 -11.35 20.82
CA LEU A 225 11.70 -10.48 20.67
C LEU A 225 12.78 -10.79 21.72
N LYS A 226 12.41 -11.05 22.97
CA LYS A 226 13.37 -11.35 24.05
C LYS A 226 14.17 -12.64 23.82
N ASP A 227 13.61 -13.60 23.10
CA ASP A 227 14.30 -14.85 22.78
C ASP A 227 15.46 -14.64 21.80
N LEU A 228 15.53 -13.50 21.11
CA LEU A 228 16.62 -13.10 20.24
C LEU A 228 17.90 -12.69 21.00
N GLU A 229 17.79 -12.28 22.27
CA GLU A 229 18.92 -11.67 23.01
C GLU A 229 20.22 -12.49 22.99
N PRO A 230 20.22 -13.82 23.14
CA PRO A 230 21.46 -14.59 23.03
C PRO A 230 22.15 -14.46 21.66
N MET A 231 21.35 -14.45 20.58
CA MET A 231 21.85 -14.34 19.20
C MET A 231 22.38 -12.93 18.92
N LEU A 232 21.68 -11.91 19.43
CA LEU A 232 22.11 -10.51 19.32
C LEU A 232 23.41 -10.26 20.11
N ALA A 233 23.58 -10.93 21.25
CA ALA A 233 24.84 -10.87 22.02
C ALA A 233 26.01 -11.49 21.24
N ASP A 234 25.82 -12.67 20.64
CA ASP A 234 26.84 -13.31 19.81
C ASP A 234 27.24 -12.39 18.64
N ALA A 235 26.25 -11.79 17.97
CA ALA A 235 26.47 -10.88 16.86
C ALA A 235 27.19 -9.58 17.27
N ALA A 236 26.85 -9.01 18.43
CA ALA A 236 27.51 -7.83 18.97
C ALA A 236 28.96 -8.15 19.39
N ASP A 237 29.20 -9.30 20.01
CA ASP A 237 30.54 -9.78 20.39
C ASP A 237 31.41 -10.05 19.16
N ALA A 238 30.80 -10.47 18.03
CA ALA A 238 31.48 -10.60 16.74
C ALA A 238 31.79 -9.25 16.08
N GLY A 239 31.23 -8.16 16.59
CA GLY A 239 31.46 -6.80 16.10
C GLY A 239 30.61 -6.41 14.89
N LEU A 240 29.48 -7.09 14.65
CA LEU A 240 28.54 -6.66 13.62
C LEU A 240 27.93 -5.31 14.00
N LYS A 241 27.76 -4.45 13.00
CA LYS A 241 27.22 -3.09 13.20
C LYS A 241 25.73 -3.11 13.56
N TYR A 242 25.01 -4.10 13.03
CA TYR A 242 23.56 -4.25 13.18
C TYR A 242 23.22 -5.65 13.70
N PRO A 243 23.49 -5.98 14.98
CA PRO A 243 23.02 -7.26 15.54
C PRO A 243 21.54 -7.47 15.29
N PHE A 244 20.70 -6.44 15.58
CA PHE A 244 19.32 -6.36 15.14
C PHE A 244 19.16 -5.17 14.19
N LEU A 245 18.73 -5.43 12.96
CA LEU A 245 18.49 -4.42 11.94
C LEU A 245 17.00 -4.03 11.92
N THR A 246 16.68 -2.81 12.35
CA THR A 246 15.29 -2.32 12.41
C THR A 246 14.73 -1.92 11.05
N GLN A 247 15.59 -1.82 10.04
CA GLN A 247 15.28 -1.30 8.71
C GLN A 247 14.73 0.14 8.72
N LYS A 248 15.00 0.90 9.79
CA LYS A 248 14.58 2.30 9.95
C LYS A 248 13.09 2.52 9.73
N THR A 249 12.29 1.59 10.22
CA THR A 249 10.83 1.66 10.12
C THR A 249 10.21 1.68 11.52
N ALA A 250 8.94 2.05 11.62
CA ALA A 250 8.21 1.82 12.85
C ALA A 250 8.05 0.33 13.09
N MET A 251 8.23 -0.06 14.32
CA MET A 251 8.38 -1.47 14.68
C MET A 251 7.22 -2.01 15.52
N PHE A 252 6.57 -1.14 16.32
CA PHE A 252 5.56 -1.57 17.27
C PHE A 252 4.41 -2.31 16.61
N TYR A 253 3.85 -1.78 15.53
CA TYR A 253 2.69 -2.39 14.88
C TYR A 253 2.97 -3.81 14.33
N ARG A 254 4.20 -4.07 13.90
CA ARG A 254 4.59 -5.39 13.39
C ARG A 254 4.56 -6.44 14.47
N TRP A 255 5.18 -6.15 15.59
CA TRP A 255 5.34 -7.12 16.68
C TRP A 255 4.09 -7.30 17.52
N TYR A 256 3.16 -6.33 17.49
CA TYR A 256 1.92 -6.36 18.26
C TYR A 256 0.66 -6.52 17.41
N ILE A 257 0.80 -7.01 16.17
CA ILE A 257 -0.33 -7.32 15.30
C ILE A 257 -1.24 -8.41 15.89
N ASN A 258 -0.74 -9.26 16.80
CA ASN A 258 -1.55 -10.25 17.52
C ASN A 258 -2.52 -9.59 18.53
N ASP A 259 -2.15 -8.44 19.07
CA ASP A 259 -2.96 -7.74 20.07
C ASP A 259 -3.87 -6.69 19.44
N PHE A 260 -3.37 -6.01 18.39
CA PHE A 260 -4.03 -4.83 17.83
C PHE A 260 -4.26 -4.96 16.32
N ASP A 261 -5.38 -4.39 15.86
CA ASP A 261 -5.59 -4.07 14.45
C ASP A 261 -5.26 -2.59 14.23
N PHE A 262 -4.21 -2.33 13.45
CA PHE A 262 -3.77 -1.01 13.06
C PHE A 262 -4.38 -0.65 11.69
N PHE A 263 -4.83 0.59 11.52
CA PHE A 263 -5.68 0.98 10.39
C PHE A 263 -4.94 1.46 9.16
N THR A 264 -3.65 1.59 9.26
CA THR A 264 -2.81 1.93 8.13
C THR A 264 -1.63 0.98 8.13
N ALA A 265 -1.32 0.44 6.96
CA ALA A 265 -0.03 -0.17 6.71
C ALA A 265 1.11 0.85 6.79
N ASN A 266 0.77 2.13 6.98
CA ASN A 266 1.73 3.19 7.20
C ASN A 266 1.98 3.35 8.70
N ALA A 267 3.20 3.12 9.07
CA ALA A 267 3.71 3.15 10.41
C ALA A 267 3.50 4.46 11.18
N SER A 268 3.23 5.56 10.50
CA SER A 268 3.12 6.90 11.13
C SER A 268 1.81 7.13 11.89
N SER A 269 0.91 6.16 11.97
CA SER A 269 -0.37 6.26 12.69
C SER A 269 -0.57 5.20 13.76
N ASN A 270 0.51 4.65 14.29
CA ASN A 270 0.48 3.61 15.33
C ASN A 270 -0.06 4.07 16.69
N PHE A 271 -0.39 5.35 16.84
CA PHE A 271 -0.92 5.94 18.08
C PHE A 271 -2.38 5.54 18.37
N VAL A 272 -3.08 4.93 17.42
CA VAL A 272 -4.46 4.45 17.58
C VAL A 272 -4.64 3.10 16.91
N ALA A 273 -5.40 2.19 17.54
CA ALA A 273 -5.71 0.87 17.01
C ALA A 273 -7.01 0.33 17.61
N VAL A 274 -7.49 -0.81 17.11
CA VAL A 274 -8.49 -1.63 17.80
C VAL A 274 -7.78 -2.74 18.58
N ASP A 275 -8.01 -2.81 19.87
CA ASP A 275 -7.63 -3.96 20.70
C ASP A 275 -8.51 -5.16 20.29
N ARG A 276 -7.88 -6.23 19.80
CA ARG A 276 -8.58 -7.41 19.25
C ARG A 276 -9.36 -8.16 20.31
N LYS A 277 -8.91 -8.12 21.56
CA LYS A 277 -9.52 -8.85 22.66
C LYS A 277 -10.76 -8.17 23.19
N SER A 278 -10.71 -6.85 23.36
CA SER A 278 -11.84 -6.06 23.87
C SER A 278 -12.77 -5.60 22.76
N ASN A 279 -12.34 -5.63 21.52
CA ASN A 279 -13.04 -5.07 20.35
C ASN A 279 -13.38 -3.59 20.55
N THR A 280 -12.41 -2.82 21.04
CA THR A 280 -12.54 -1.37 21.29
C THR A 280 -11.35 -0.61 20.74
N VAL A 281 -11.60 0.62 20.31
CA VAL A 281 -10.52 1.56 19.95
C VAL A 281 -9.71 1.92 21.18
N VAL A 282 -8.39 1.95 21.04
CA VAL A 282 -7.45 2.25 22.12
C VAL A 282 -6.40 3.26 21.69
N ASP A 283 -5.95 4.06 22.63
CA ASP A 283 -4.71 4.82 22.57
C ASP A 283 -3.54 3.86 22.79
N THR A 284 -2.80 3.56 21.74
CA THR A 284 -1.72 2.57 21.80
C THR A 284 -0.53 3.06 22.59
N VAL A 285 -0.25 4.37 22.58
CA VAL A 285 0.89 4.99 23.28
C VAL A 285 0.79 4.81 24.80
N LEU A 286 -0.44 4.79 25.33
CA LEU A 286 -0.71 4.59 26.75
C LEU A 286 -0.83 3.11 27.17
N THR A 287 -0.66 2.17 26.23
CA THR A 287 -0.74 0.73 26.57
C THR A 287 0.52 0.24 27.27
N PRO A 288 0.39 -0.75 28.17
CA PRO A 288 1.55 -1.41 28.76
C PRO A 288 2.48 -2.05 27.73
N GLN A 289 1.90 -2.55 26.63
CA GLN A 289 2.63 -3.16 25.51
C GLN A 289 3.57 -2.16 24.84
N TYR A 290 3.12 -0.94 24.58
CA TYR A 290 3.97 0.10 23.99
C TYR A 290 5.15 0.46 24.89
N LYS A 291 4.88 0.66 26.17
CA LYS A 291 5.94 0.94 27.16
C LYS A 291 6.95 -0.22 27.27
N GLU A 292 6.46 -1.47 27.30
CA GLU A 292 7.34 -2.65 27.36
C GLU A 292 8.21 -2.74 26.11
N PHE A 293 7.63 -2.50 24.94
CA PHE A 293 8.34 -2.52 23.67
C PHE A 293 9.43 -1.42 23.60
N CYS A 294 9.07 -0.17 23.85
CA CYS A 294 10.04 0.94 23.85
C CYS A 294 11.18 0.73 24.86
N THR A 295 10.86 0.16 26.02
CA THR A 295 11.88 -0.17 27.02
C THR A 295 12.85 -1.25 26.49
N LEU A 296 12.33 -2.28 25.83
CA LEU A 296 13.16 -3.32 25.22
C LEU A 296 14.06 -2.75 24.12
N MET A 297 13.54 -1.90 23.25
CA MET A 297 14.34 -1.27 22.18
C MET A 297 15.44 -0.37 22.76
N ALA A 298 15.14 0.40 23.77
CA ALA A 298 16.11 1.22 24.49
C ALA A 298 17.21 0.37 25.17
N ASP A 299 16.84 -0.72 25.83
CA ASP A 299 17.77 -1.67 26.43
C ASP A 299 18.68 -2.33 25.38
N TRP A 300 18.14 -2.67 24.22
CA TRP A 300 18.91 -3.22 23.11
C TRP A 300 19.89 -2.22 22.50
N ALA A 301 19.48 -0.96 22.37
CA ALA A 301 20.37 0.10 21.93
C ALA A 301 21.52 0.34 22.93
N ASP A 302 21.23 0.36 24.25
CA ASP A 302 22.26 0.51 25.31
C ASP A 302 23.24 -0.67 25.34
N LYS A 303 22.79 -1.89 25.00
CA LYS A 303 23.62 -3.09 24.83
C LYS A 303 24.40 -3.13 23.50
N GLY A 304 24.13 -2.21 22.58
CA GLY A 304 24.73 -2.18 21.25
C GLY A 304 24.11 -3.20 20.28
N TYR A 305 22.91 -3.70 20.54
CA TYR A 305 22.19 -4.61 19.63
C TYR A 305 21.48 -3.85 18.51
N ILE A 306 21.07 -2.61 18.74
CA ILE A 306 20.56 -1.68 17.72
C ILE A 306 21.62 -0.62 17.44
N SER A 307 21.88 -0.35 16.17
CA SER A 307 22.86 0.65 15.74
C SER A 307 22.33 2.08 15.95
N GLU A 308 23.22 3.02 16.34
CA GLU A 308 22.89 4.44 16.38
C GLU A 308 22.42 4.99 15.02
N ASP A 309 22.80 4.36 13.90
CA ASP A 309 22.33 4.75 12.57
C ASP A 309 20.84 4.43 12.34
N ASP A 310 20.28 3.45 13.07
CA ASP A 310 18.87 3.04 12.94
C ASP A 310 17.89 4.05 13.52
N VAL A 311 18.34 4.93 14.40
CA VAL A 311 17.53 6.01 14.98
C VAL A 311 17.41 7.24 14.06
N THR A 312 18.08 7.25 12.94
CA THR A 312 18.02 8.34 11.97
C THR A 312 17.17 7.95 10.76
N LYS A 313 16.02 8.62 10.58
CA LYS A 313 15.09 8.38 9.46
C LYS A 313 15.65 8.82 8.08
N THR A 314 16.95 9.05 7.95
CA THR A 314 17.54 9.48 6.68
C THR A 314 17.83 8.29 5.78
N THR A 315 17.10 8.22 4.69
CA THR A 315 17.28 7.41 3.49
C THR A 315 16.77 5.97 3.51
N THR A 316 16.16 5.62 2.40
CA THR A 316 15.93 4.26 1.92
C THR A 316 17.20 3.41 2.11
N ASP A 317 17.00 2.33 2.71
CA ASP A 317 17.92 1.44 3.28
C ASP A 317 18.84 0.76 2.27
N THR A 318 20.08 1.20 2.26
CA THR A 318 21.17 0.44 1.67
C THR A 318 21.84 -0.52 2.68
N THR A 319 21.45 -0.47 3.95
CA THR A 319 22.04 -1.27 5.04
C THR A 319 21.69 -2.74 4.94
N THR A 320 20.52 -3.08 4.41
CA THR A 320 20.13 -4.47 4.16
C THR A 320 21.03 -5.18 3.16
N GLN A 321 21.68 -4.45 2.26
CA GLN A 321 22.60 -5.01 1.26
C GLN A 321 24.04 -5.18 1.76
N THR A 322 24.40 -4.77 2.99
CA THR A 322 25.79 -4.74 3.47
C THR A 322 26.16 -6.00 4.20
N GLN A 323 25.58 -7.01 4.44
CA GLN A 323 26.00 -8.21 5.23
C GLN A 323 26.55 -7.90 6.64
N ASP A 324 26.30 -6.72 7.17
CA ASP A 324 26.79 -6.29 8.49
C ASP A 324 25.67 -6.31 9.55
N TRP A 325 24.71 -7.20 9.36
CA TRP A 325 23.56 -7.43 10.24
C TRP A 325 23.45 -8.92 10.59
N ALA A 326 22.70 -9.27 11.63
CA ALA A 326 22.49 -10.65 12.03
C ALA A 326 21.03 -11.09 12.01
N VAL A 327 20.16 -10.31 12.62
CA VAL A 327 18.72 -10.56 12.70
C VAL A 327 17.97 -9.31 12.23
N SER A 328 16.87 -9.52 11.53
CA SER A 328 15.94 -8.47 11.11
C SER A 328 14.51 -9.00 11.13
N TRP A 329 13.62 -8.33 10.44
CA TRP A 329 12.23 -8.77 10.24
C TRP A 329 11.92 -8.86 8.75
N TRP A 330 10.93 -9.70 8.44
CA TRP A 330 10.35 -9.80 7.12
C TRP A 330 8.84 -9.96 7.22
N THR A 331 8.12 -9.66 6.15
CA THR A 331 6.70 -10.00 6.05
C THR A 331 6.58 -11.50 5.83
N ASP A 332 5.74 -12.17 6.59
CA ASP A 332 5.43 -13.58 6.35
C ASP A 332 4.71 -13.73 5.01
N ILE A 333 5.31 -14.50 4.10
CA ILE A 333 4.81 -14.75 2.75
C ILE A 333 4.92 -16.25 2.42
N PRO A 334 4.04 -16.78 1.57
CA PRO A 334 4.01 -18.23 1.31
C PRO A 334 5.19 -18.75 0.48
N VAL A 335 5.88 -17.85 -0.24
CA VAL A 335 7.07 -18.17 -1.05
C VAL A 335 8.11 -17.09 -0.79
N ASN A 336 9.29 -17.47 -0.30
CA ASN A 336 10.25 -16.55 0.30
C ASN A 336 11.55 -16.44 -0.51
N ASP A 337 11.46 -16.38 -1.81
CA ASP A 337 12.57 -16.22 -2.75
C ASP A 337 13.06 -14.77 -2.87
N GLU A 338 12.19 -13.78 -2.59
CA GLU A 338 12.55 -12.36 -2.71
C GLU A 338 13.54 -11.89 -1.65
N ALA A 339 13.49 -12.45 -0.44
CA ALA A 339 14.36 -12.03 0.66
C ALA A 339 15.84 -12.36 0.36
N ASP A 340 16.14 -13.58 -0.08
CA ASP A 340 17.48 -14.00 -0.47
C ASP A 340 18.06 -13.09 -1.57
N ALA A 341 17.25 -12.82 -2.59
CA ALA A 341 17.65 -11.95 -3.70
C ALA A 341 17.88 -10.50 -3.23
N ARG A 342 17.01 -9.97 -2.38
CA ARG A 342 17.09 -8.59 -1.88
C ARG A 342 18.32 -8.37 -1.00
N TYR A 343 18.62 -9.33 -0.13
CA TYR A 343 19.75 -9.22 0.81
C TYR A 343 21.06 -9.75 0.23
N GLY A 344 21.02 -10.40 -0.93
CA GLY A 344 22.21 -10.93 -1.62
C GLY A 344 22.90 -12.04 -0.84
N GLN A 345 22.17 -12.76 0.01
CA GLN A 345 22.65 -13.85 0.84
C GLN A 345 21.48 -14.71 1.32
N ASP A 346 21.78 -15.95 1.70
CA ASP A 346 20.78 -16.86 2.21
C ASP A 346 20.27 -16.38 3.58
N VAL A 347 18.96 -16.34 3.72
CA VAL A 347 18.25 -16.01 4.97
C VAL A 347 17.28 -17.12 5.35
N THR A 348 17.02 -17.26 6.65
CA THR A 348 16.03 -18.20 7.17
C THR A 348 15.00 -17.45 8.02
N MET A 349 13.74 -17.76 7.79
CA MET A 349 12.61 -17.16 8.48
C MET A 349 12.12 -18.02 9.63
N GLN A 350 11.71 -17.36 10.71
CA GLN A 350 11.02 -17.97 11.83
C GLN A 350 9.79 -17.14 12.17
N PRO A 351 8.56 -17.70 12.11
CA PRO A 351 7.35 -16.97 12.44
C PRO A 351 7.41 -16.29 13.80
N ALA A 352 7.18 -14.97 13.81
CA ALA A 352 7.17 -14.11 14.99
C ALA A 352 5.76 -13.79 15.45
N THR A 353 4.79 -13.74 14.52
CA THR A 353 3.40 -13.42 14.79
C THR A 353 2.46 -14.43 14.16
N ASP A 354 1.20 -14.43 14.56
CA ASP A 354 0.14 -15.09 13.81
C ASP A 354 -0.17 -14.30 12.53
N ARG A 355 -0.82 -14.97 11.57
CA ARG A 355 -1.35 -14.35 10.36
C ARG A 355 -2.74 -13.79 10.61
N TRP A 356 -3.00 -12.57 10.11
CA TRP A 356 -4.25 -11.86 10.30
C TRP A 356 -4.80 -11.31 9.00
N ALA A 357 -6.07 -11.61 8.71
CA ALA A 357 -6.88 -10.80 7.82
C ALA A 357 -7.38 -9.60 8.62
N HIS A 358 -6.84 -8.43 8.36
CA HIS A 358 -7.13 -7.20 9.10
C HIS A 358 -7.63 -6.08 8.18
N SER A 359 -7.86 -4.89 8.72
CA SER A 359 -8.52 -3.79 8.02
C SER A 359 -7.91 -3.43 6.66
N THR A 360 -6.58 -3.54 6.47
CA THR A 360 -5.91 -3.11 5.23
C THR A 360 -5.27 -4.25 4.42
N SER A 361 -5.22 -5.47 4.93
CA SER A 361 -4.43 -6.57 4.34
C SER A 361 -4.86 -6.94 2.91
N ALA A 362 -6.16 -6.94 2.61
CA ALA A 362 -6.67 -7.29 1.28
C ALA A 362 -6.30 -6.28 0.18
N LEU A 363 -5.87 -5.08 0.53
CA LEU A 363 -5.51 -3.99 -0.39
C LEU A 363 -4.00 -3.69 -0.36
N GLY A 364 -3.18 -4.62 0.11
CA GLY A 364 -1.72 -4.50 0.08
C GLY A 364 -1.13 -4.38 -1.34
N SER A 365 -1.90 -4.75 -2.35
CA SER A 365 -1.68 -4.48 -3.78
C SER A 365 -3.03 -4.59 -4.50
N CYS A 366 -3.39 -3.61 -5.31
CA CYS A 366 -4.68 -3.59 -5.98
C CYS A 366 -4.68 -2.69 -7.22
N TYR A 367 -5.74 -2.80 -8.01
CA TYR A 367 -6.05 -1.87 -9.08
C TYR A 367 -7.29 -1.05 -8.74
N CYS A 368 -7.34 0.19 -9.21
CA CYS A 368 -8.55 0.99 -9.22
C CYS A 368 -8.80 1.62 -10.60
N VAL A 369 -10.07 1.82 -10.91
CA VAL A 369 -10.49 2.64 -12.05
C VAL A 369 -10.63 4.07 -11.57
N THR A 370 -10.11 5.04 -12.34
CA THR A 370 -10.20 6.45 -11.95
C THR A 370 -11.61 7.01 -12.15
N ALA A 371 -12.04 7.93 -11.28
CA ALA A 371 -13.35 8.55 -11.33
C ALA A 371 -13.62 9.35 -12.61
N THR A 372 -12.58 9.72 -13.36
CA THR A 372 -12.68 10.45 -14.63
C THR A 372 -12.92 9.54 -15.84
N SER A 373 -12.89 8.22 -15.64
CA SER A 373 -13.21 7.23 -16.69
C SER A 373 -14.68 7.29 -17.07
N THR A 374 -14.98 7.16 -18.35
CA THR A 374 -16.37 6.97 -18.79
C THR A 374 -16.90 5.60 -18.36
N PRO A 375 -18.22 5.38 -18.31
CA PRO A 375 -18.78 4.05 -18.01
C PRO A 375 -18.25 2.95 -18.94
N GLU A 376 -18.02 3.25 -20.22
CA GLU A 376 -17.45 2.32 -21.19
C GLU A 376 -15.98 2.00 -20.87
N GLN A 377 -15.19 3.00 -20.45
CA GLN A 377 -13.81 2.79 -20.02
C GLN A 377 -13.74 2.03 -18.71
N ALA A 378 -14.64 2.32 -17.76
CA ALA A 378 -14.71 1.57 -16.50
C ALA A 378 -15.02 0.09 -16.75
N LYS A 379 -16.00 -0.19 -17.62
CA LYS A 379 -16.29 -1.56 -18.05
C LYS A 379 -15.10 -2.20 -18.75
N ALA A 380 -14.43 -1.49 -19.65
CA ALA A 380 -13.24 -1.99 -20.36
C ALA A 380 -12.09 -2.34 -19.38
N CYS A 381 -11.89 -1.56 -18.32
CA CYS A 381 -10.94 -1.88 -17.26
C CYS A 381 -11.32 -3.19 -16.55
N VAL A 382 -12.61 -3.38 -16.21
CA VAL A 382 -13.10 -4.63 -15.59
C VAL A 382 -12.95 -5.82 -16.54
N ASP A 383 -13.27 -5.67 -17.82
CA ASP A 383 -13.10 -6.72 -18.82
C ASP A 383 -11.62 -7.11 -19.01
N PHE A 384 -10.72 -6.12 -19.03
CA PHE A 384 -9.27 -6.36 -19.10
C PHE A 384 -8.75 -7.09 -17.88
N LEU A 385 -9.10 -6.64 -16.67
CA LEU A 385 -8.71 -7.32 -15.42
C LEU A 385 -9.33 -8.73 -15.34
N GLY A 386 -10.56 -8.91 -15.81
CA GLY A 386 -11.20 -10.23 -15.88
C GLY A 386 -10.39 -11.21 -16.73
N LEU A 387 -9.95 -10.78 -17.90
CA LEU A 387 -9.09 -11.61 -18.74
C LEU A 387 -7.70 -11.82 -18.11
N LEU A 388 -7.10 -10.77 -17.53
CA LEU A 388 -5.79 -10.84 -16.85
C LEU A 388 -5.79 -11.83 -15.68
N TYR A 389 -6.91 -11.99 -14.98
CA TYR A 389 -7.04 -12.87 -13.81
C TYR A 389 -7.52 -14.28 -14.14
N THR A 390 -7.84 -14.57 -15.42
CA THR A 390 -8.35 -15.88 -15.86
C THR A 390 -7.57 -16.51 -17.01
N ASP A 391 -6.68 -15.76 -17.66
CA ASP A 391 -5.86 -16.24 -18.77
C ASP A 391 -4.36 -16.16 -18.40
N SER A 392 -3.76 -17.33 -18.10
CA SER A 392 -2.37 -17.42 -17.65
C SER A 392 -1.37 -16.86 -18.67
N LYS A 393 -1.66 -17.00 -19.96
CA LYS A 393 -0.77 -16.47 -21.00
C LYS A 393 -0.77 -14.93 -21.04
N LEU A 394 -1.93 -14.30 -20.82
CA LEU A 394 -1.99 -12.85 -20.66
C LEU A 394 -1.32 -12.43 -19.37
N ALA A 395 -1.54 -13.15 -18.27
CA ALA A 395 -0.92 -12.87 -16.98
C ALA A 395 0.61 -12.94 -17.06
N ASP A 396 1.17 -13.97 -17.71
CA ASP A 396 2.61 -14.11 -17.91
C ASP A 396 3.18 -13.01 -18.82
N LEU A 397 2.49 -12.70 -19.95
CA LEU A 397 2.87 -11.62 -20.84
C LEU A 397 2.88 -10.25 -20.13
N TYR A 398 1.87 -9.99 -19.30
CA TYR A 398 1.74 -8.75 -18.53
C TYR A 398 2.77 -8.65 -17.40
N THR A 399 3.15 -9.77 -16.79
CA THR A 399 4.09 -9.84 -15.66
C THR A 399 5.54 -9.95 -16.14
N PHE A 400 5.82 -10.86 -17.07
CA PHE A 400 7.19 -11.23 -17.44
C PHE A 400 7.63 -10.71 -18.82
N GLY A 401 6.69 -10.20 -19.64
CA GLY A 401 6.99 -9.69 -20.96
C GLY A 401 6.84 -10.73 -22.08
N ILE A 402 7.67 -10.65 -23.10
CA ILE A 402 7.56 -11.44 -24.33
C ILE A 402 8.34 -12.75 -24.21
N GLU A 403 7.65 -13.90 -24.37
CA GLU A 403 8.27 -15.22 -24.44
C GLU A 403 9.35 -15.28 -25.53
N GLY A 404 10.55 -15.75 -25.18
CA GLY A 404 11.71 -15.85 -26.06
C GLY A 404 12.53 -14.56 -26.19
N GLU A 405 12.04 -13.41 -25.63
CA GLU A 405 12.79 -12.14 -25.53
C GLU A 405 13.05 -11.79 -24.05
N ASP A 406 12.02 -11.74 -23.23
CA ASP A 406 12.11 -11.32 -21.82
C ASP A 406 12.14 -12.51 -20.87
N PHE A 407 11.49 -13.60 -21.22
CA PHE A 407 11.47 -14.83 -20.44
C PHE A 407 11.36 -16.06 -21.34
N THR A 408 11.57 -17.24 -20.77
CA THR A 408 11.33 -18.55 -21.40
C THR A 408 10.68 -19.48 -20.39
N TYR A 409 9.95 -20.50 -20.88
CA TYR A 409 9.53 -21.61 -20.03
C TYR A 409 10.62 -22.69 -19.99
N ASP A 410 10.90 -23.18 -18.79
CA ASP A 410 11.79 -24.32 -18.59
C ASP A 410 11.13 -25.65 -18.96
N ALA A 411 11.84 -26.79 -18.73
CA ALA A 411 11.32 -28.11 -19.04
C ALA A 411 10.12 -28.54 -18.17
N ASN A 412 9.89 -27.87 -17.03
CA ASN A 412 8.78 -28.11 -16.11
C ASN A 412 7.60 -27.17 -16.41
N GLY A 413 7.76 -26.22 -17.32
CA GLY A 413 6.78 -25.20 -17.65
C GLY A 413 6.80 -24.01 -16.69
N GLN A 414 7.87 -23.84 -15.90
CA GLN A 414 8.08 -22.68 -15.03
C GLN A 414 8.82 -21.57 -15.80
N VAL A 415 8.68 -20.32 -15.34
CA VAL A 415 9.25 -19.17 -16.00
C VAL A 415 10.69 -18.95 -15.54
N THR A 416 11.61 -18.84 -16.50
CA THR A 416 12.96 -18.32 -16.33
C THR A 416 13.02 -16.91 -16.92
N GLN A 417 13.21 -15.88 -16.10
CA GLN A 417 13.38 -14.50 -16.56
C GLN A 417 14.77 -14.32 -17.15
N THR A 418 14.85 -13.67 -18.31
CA THR A 418 16.09 -13.51 -19.08
C THR A 418 16.42 -12.05 -19.41
N SER A 419 15.49 -11.13 -19.18
CA SER A 419 15.58 -9.71 -19.52
C SER A 419 15.78 -8.85 -18.26
N GLU A 420 16.64 -7.84 -18.37
CA GLU A 420 16.75 -6.75 -17.39
C GLU A 420 15.94 -5.51 -17.79
N LYS A 421 15.18 -5.57 -18.88
CA LYS A 421 14.45 -4.43 -19.43
C LYS A 421 12.98 -4.42 -19.11
N TYR A 422 12.41 -5.59 -18.84
CA TYR A 422 11.04 -5.79 -18.45
C TYR A 422 10.99 -6.87 -17.38
N ASN A 423 10.61 -6.50 -16.20
CA ASN A 423 10.61 -7.40 -15.04
C ASN A 423 9.63 -6.85 -13.98
N HIS A 424 8.57 -7.58 -13.76
CA HIS A 424 7.60 -7.32 -12.69
C HIS A 424 7.45 -8.55 -11.81
N SER A 425 7.16 -8.32 -10.54
CA SER A 425 6.75 -9.37 -9.63
C SER A 425 5.26 -9.69 -9.81
N MET A 426 4.86 -10.92 -9.52
CA MET A 426 3.46 -11.33 -9.56
C MET A 426 2.58 -10.44 -8.68
N TRP A 427 3.04 -10.11 -7.46
CA TRP A 427 2.28 -9.34 -6.47
C TRP A 427 1.96 -7.90 -6.88
N GLU A 428 2.67 -7.34 -7.84
CA GLU A 428 2.40 -6.01 -8.43
C GLU A 428 1.68 -6.07 -9.78
N SER A 429 1.38 -7.26 -10.28
CA SER A 429 0.89 -7.45 -11.65
C SER A 429 -0.48 -8.09 -11.73
N ALA A 430 -0.59 -9.35 -11.31
CA ALA A 430 -1.79 -10.17 -11.49
C ALA A 430 -2.00 -11.13 -10.31
N SER A 431 -2.78 -12.20 -10.48
CA SER A 431 -3.09 -13.15 -9.42
C SER A 431 -2.04 -14.24 -9.27
N ALA A 432 -1.63 -14.55 -8.04
CA ALA A 432 -0.78 -15.71 -7.70
C ALA A 432 -1.37 -17.06 -8.15
N THR A 433 -2.69 -17.11 -8.40
CA THR A 433 -3.35 -18.34 -8.83
C THR A 433 -3.30 -18.56 -10.33
N ILE A 434 -2.85 -17.58 -11.11
CA ILE A 434 -2.85 -17.63 -12.58
C ILE A 434 -1.48 -17.35 -13.21
N VAL A 435 -0.63 -16.54 -12.58
CA VAL A 435 0.75 -16.30 -13.05
C VAL A 435 1.57 -17.56 -12.87
N THR A 436 2.27 -17.96 -13.93
CA THR A 436 3.14 -19.13 -13.89
C THR A 436 4.28 -18.93 -12.89
N PRO A 437 4.57 -19.91 -12.02
CA PRO A 437 5.67 -19.81 -11.06
C PRO A 437 7.03 -19.64 -11.76
N LEU A 438 7.94 -18.90 -11.13
CA LEU A 438 9.34 -18.83 -11.55
C LEU A 438 10.06 -20.17 -11.34
N ASP A 439 11.17 -20.37 -12.01
CA ASP A 439 11.97 -21.62 -11.93
C ASP A 439 12.62 -21.84 -10.55
N ASN A 440 12.76 -20.78 -9.75
CA ASN A 440 13.19 -20.83 -8.35
C ASN A 440 12.02 -20.92 -7.35
N GLU A 441 10.75 -20.86 -7.81
CA GLU A 441 9.56 -20.97 -6.98
C GLU A 441 8.98 -22.39 -6.98
N PRO A 442 8.21 -22.77 -5.94
CA PRO A 442 7.48 -24.05 -5.94
C PRO A 442 6.42 -24.10 -7.06
N ALA A 443 6.38 -25.21 -7.79
CA ALA A 443 5.40 -25.41 -8.88
C ALA A 443 3.93 -25.36 -8.40
N ASN A 444 3.67 -25.61 -7.10
CA ASN A 444 2.35 -25.51 -6.47
C ASN A 444 2.09 -24.15 -5.81
N LYS A 445 2.75 -23.07 -6.27
CA LYS A 445 2.62 -21.70 -5.75
C LYS A 445 1.17 -21.28 -5.51
N ALA A 446 0.28 -21.52 -6.47
CA ALA A 446 -1.14 -21.17 -6.35
C ALA A 446 -1.83 -21.82 -5.13
N GLU A 447 -1.48 -23.06 -4.79
CA GLU A 447 -2.01 -23.75 -3.62
C GLU A 447 -1.42 -23.18 -2.33
N LEU A 448 -0.12 -22.87 -2.33
CA LEU A 448 0.56 -22.25 -1.18
C LEU A 448 -0.07 -20.90 -0.80
N TYR A 449 -0.39 -20.04 -1.78
CA TYR A 449 -1.06 -18.76 -1.52
C TYR A 449 -2.50 -18.96 -1.00
N LYS A 450 -3.25 -19.94 -1.51
CA LYS A 450 -4.59 -20.26 -0.99
C LYS A 450 -4.54 -20.78 0.46
N ASP A 451 -3.62 -21.69 0.74
CA ASP A 451 -3.44 -22.25 2.09
C ASP A 451 -2.97 -21.16 3.07
N PHE A 452 -2.08 -20.28 2.62
CA PHE A 452 -1.58 -19.15 3.40
C PHE A 452 -2.71 -18.21 3.81
N ASN A 453 -3.50 -17.73 2.84
CA ASN A 453 -4.64 -16.86 3.11
C ASN A 453 -5.71 -17.57 3.96
N GLY A 454 -5.95 -18.85 3.70
CA GLY A 454 -6.92 -19.67 4.44
C GLY A 454 -6.52 -20.00 5.87
N SER A 455 -5.22 -19.86 6.22
CA SER A 455 -4.70 -20.17 7.56
C SER A 455 -4.82 -19.02 8.56
N ALA A 456 -5.18 -17.82 8.10
CA ALA A 456 -5.15 -16.62 8.92
C ALA A 456 -6.35 -16.50 9.88
N ASN A 457 -6.10 -15.85 11.00
CA ASN A 457 -7.15 -15.35 11.87
C ASN A 457 -7.84 -14.14 11.22
N THR A 458 -9.14 -14.00 11.42
CA THR A 458 -9.86 -12.80 10.97
C THR A 458 -9.95 -11.79 12.11
N SER A 459 -9.52 -10.57 11.87
CA SER A 459 -9.67 -9.48 12.84
C SER A 459 -11.13 -9.08 13.02
N CYS A 460 -11.48 -8.68 14.25
CA CYS A 460 -12.77 -8.05 14.52
C CYS A 460 -12.97 -6.73 13.77
N ALA A 461 -11.89 -6.10 13.30
CA ALA A 461 -11.91 -4.86 12.52
C ALA A 461 -11.67 -5.08 11.01
N ALA A 462 -11.62 -6.34 10.53
CA ALA A 462 -11.41 -6.62 9.11
C ALA A 462 -12.50 -5.96 8.25
N GLY A 463 -12.07 -5.18 7.25
CA GLY A 463 -12.97 -4.42 6.38
C GLY A 463 -13.34 -3.01 6.89
N PHE A 464 -13.02 -2.65 8.13
CA PHE A 464 -13.15 -1.27 8.60
C PHE A 464 -12.17 -0.35 7.89
N ARG A 465 -12.61 0.85 7.55
CA ARG A 465 -11.77 1.91 6.99
C ARG A 465 -12.07 3.21 7.73
N PHE A 466 -11.03 3.78 8.31
CA PHE A 466 -11.14 5.10 8.93
C PHE A 466 -11.10 6.19 7.86
N ASP A 467 -12.05 7.11 7.90
CA ASP A 467 -12.06 8.34 7.10
C ASP A 467 -11.53 9.49 7.96
N PRO A 468 -10.30 9.98 7.73
CA PRO A 468 -9.74 11.08 8.51
C PRO A 468 -10.31 12.45 8.16
N SER A 469 -11.08 12.60 7.07
CA SER A 469 -11.55 13.90 6.55
C SER A 469 -12.18 14.82 7.61
N PRO A 470 -12.99 14.33 8.58
CA PRO A 470 -13.55 15.20 9.61
C PRO A 470 -12.51 15.81 10.57
N VAL A 471 -11.33 15.20 10.67
CA VAL A 471 -10.24 15.55 11.59
C VAL A 471 -8.88 15.57 10.88
N GLU A 472 -8.85 15.83 9.58
CA GLU A 472 -7.68 15.69 8.71
C GLU A 472 -6.47 16.49 9.21
N ALA A 473 -6.70 17.74 9.63
CA ALA A 473 -5.62 18.61 10.13
C ALA A 473 -4.99 18.06 11.41
N GLN A 474 -5.81 17.57 12.35
CA GLN A 474 -5.36 16.97 13.61
C GLN A 474 -4.67 15.63 13.35
N TYR A 475 -5.24 14.81 12.47
CA TYR A 475 -4.65 13.51 12.09
C TYR A 475 -3.26 13.69 11.47
N THR A 476 -3.11 14.61 10.51
CA THR A 476 -1.82 14.96 9.90
C THR A 476 -0.84 15.51 10.95
N ALA A 477 -1.29 16.34 11.87
CA ALA A 477 -0.44 16.84 12.95
C ALA A 477 0.03 15.71 13.88
N CYS A 478 -0.83 14.75 14.21
CA CYS A 478 -0.46 13.56 15.00
C CYS A 478 0.56 12.67 14.30
N MET A 479 0.45 12.50 12.97
CA MET A 479 1.47 11.76 12.20
C MET A 479 2.85 12.43 12.26
N ASN A 480 2.90 13.76 12.20
CA ASN A 480 4.15 14.50 12.37
C ASN A 480 4.74 14.34 13.78
N VAL A 481 3.89 14.28 14.80
CA VAL A 481 4.32 14.01 16.19
C VAL A 481 4.85 12.59 16.32
N PHE A 482 4.23 11.60 15.66
CA PHE A 482 4.79 10.26 15.60
C PHE A 482 6.20 10.26 14.97
N ASP A 483 6.38 10.97 13.87
CA ASP A 483 7.68 11.07 13.19
C ASP A 483 8.77 11.68 14.09
N GLU A 484 8.39 12.55 15.04
CA GLU A 484 9.31 13.16 15.99
C GLU A 484 9.61 12.27 17.22
N TYR A 485 8.60 11.62 17.79
CA TYR A 485 8.72 10.89 19.06
C TYR A 485 8.64 9.37 18.89
N GLY A 486 7.62 8.90 18.17
CA GLY A 486 7.32 7.46 18.05
C GLY A 486 8.44 6.73 17.35
N PHE A 487 8.94 7.28 16.25
CA PHE A 487 10.01 6.66 15.49
C PHE A 487 11.28 6.42 16.33
N ILE A 488 11.72 7.44 17.10
CA ILE A 488 12.92 7.29 17.94
C ILE A 488 12.70 6.32 19.12
N LEU A 489 11.52 6.35 19.73
CA LEU A 489 11.15 5.39 20.79
C LEU A 489 11.18 3.95 20.28
N GLU A 490 10.61 3.70 19.10
CA GLU A 490 10.46 2.37 18.53
C GLU A 490 11.77 1.81 17.94
N ASN A 491 12.78 2.64 17.70
CA ASN A 491 14.08 2.23 17.17
C ASN A 491 15.23 2.37 18.19
N GLY A 492 14.90 2.55 19.49
CA GLY A 492 15.91 2.57 20.56
C GLY A 492 16.70 3.88 20.66
N GLY A 493 16.20 4.99 20.09
CA GLY A 493 16.87 6.31 20.13
C GLY A 493 16.73 7.06 21.45
N VAL A 494 16.18 6.42 22.49
CA VAL A 494 15.97 6.99 23.83
C VAL A 494 16.73 6.17 24.85
N ALA A 495 17.41 6.82 25.79
CA ALA A 495 18.08 6.10 26.87
C ALA A 495 17.06 5.34 27.76
N PRO A 496 17.40 4.15 28.30
CA PRO A 496 16.45 3.36 29.10
C PRO A 496 15.82 4.12 30.27
N ALA A 497 16.58 5.02 30.91
CA ALA A 497 16.10 5.84 32.03
C ALA A 497 15.07 6.91 31.62
N ASP A 498 15.04 7.29 30.33
CA ASP A 498 14.24 8.41 29.82
C ASP A 498 12.99 7.93 29.04
N VAL A 499 12.83 6.61 28.83
CA VAL A 499 11.71 6.05 28.05
C VAL A 499 10.36 6.52 28.58
N GLU A 500 10.11 6.41 29.90
CA GLU A 500 8.82 6.80 30.50
C GLU A 500 8.52 8.28 30.30
N SER A 501 9.49 9.16 30.57
CA SER A 501 9.31 10.60 30.39
C SER A 501 9.17 11.00 28.91
N THR A 502 9.78 10.25 27.99
CA THR A 502 9.62 10.51 26.54
C THR A 502 8.25 10.05 26.05
N ILE A 503 7.71 8.92 26.56
CA ILE A 503 6.32 8.51 26.26
C ILE A 503 5.32 9.55 26.80
N GLU A 504 5.54 10.10 28.00
CA GLU A 504 4.71 11.17 28.55
C GLU A 504 4.78 12.45 27.69
N ALA A 505 5.96 12.81 27.20
CA ALA A 505 6.14 13.95 26.29
C ALA A 505 5.48 13.69 24.92
N TYR A 506 5.60 12.47 24.41
CA TYR A 506 4.94 12.06 23.16
C TYR A 506 3.41 12.19 23.28
N GLN A 507 2.82 11.65 24.36
CA GLN A 507 1.38 11.78 24.61
C GLN A 507 0.94 13.25 24.72
N ALA A 508 1.72 14.08 25.42
CA ALA A 508 1.41 15.50 25.56
C ALA A 508 1.47 16.23 24.21
N ALA A 509 2.43 15.89 23.34
CA ALA A 509 2.54 16.45 21.99
C ALA A 509 1.38 16.00 21.08
N LEU A 510 0.94 14.74 21.19
CA LEU A 510 -0.25 14.23 20.51
C LEU A 510 -1.50 14.99 20.96
N ASP A 511 -1.68 15.22 22.25
CA ASP A 511 -2.82 15.97 22.79
C ASP A 511 -2.82 17.44 22.29
N GLU A 512 -1.64 18.09 22.22
CA GLU A 512 -1.50 19.43 21.61
C GLU A 512 -1.81 19.45 20.10
N ALA A 513 -1.52 18.36 19.40
CA ALA A 513 -1.84 18.19 17.98
C ALA A 513 -3.35 17.91 17.71
N GLY A 514 -4.17 17.75 18.77
CA GLY A 514 -5.60 17.47 18.66
C GLY A 514 -5.95 15.98 18.63
N TYR A 515 -5.11 15.14 19.18
CA TYR A 515 -5.29 13.68 19.19
C TYR A 515 -6.63 13.22 19.79
N GLN A 516 -7.14 13.92 20.80
CA GLN A 516 -8.42 13.55 21.43
C GLN A 516 -9.60 13.67 20.45
N ASP A 517 -9.55 14.61 19.50
CA ASP A 517 -10.55 14.72 18.43
C ASP A 517 -10.42 13.55 17.45
N VAL A 518 -9.18 13.15 17.09
CA VAL A 518 -8.89 11.99 16.23
C VAL A 518 -9.39 10.71 16.88
N LEU A 519 -9.08 10.48 18.15
CA LEU A 519 -9.51 9.28 18.89
C LEU A 519 -11.03 9.20 19.03
N ALA A 520 -11.70 10.34 19.25
CA ALA A 520 -13.15 10.41 19.34
C ALA A 520 -13.82 10.11 18.01
N GLU A 521 -13.33 10.70 16.90
CA GLU A 521 -13.85 10.46 15.56
C GLU A 521 -13.63 9.01 15.13
N PHE A 522 -12.44 8.49 15.38
CA PHE A 522 -12.10 7.11 15.11
C PHE A 522 -13.05 6.14 15.83
N THR A 523 -13.26 6.38 17.13
CA THR A 523 -14.17 5.59 17.96
C THR A 523 -15.60 5.67 17.42
N ALA A 524 -16.07 6.86 17.04
CA ALA A 524 -17.41 7.06 16.51
C ALA A 524 -17.63 6.30 15.18
N GLN A 525 -16.67 6.35 14.27
CA GLN A 525 -16.74 5.62 13.00
C GLN A 525 -16.69 4.11 13.22
N TYR A 526 -15.79 3.63 14.09
CA TYR A 526 -15.69 2.21 14.40
C TYR A 526 -16.97 1.67 15.07
N ASP A 527 -17.52 2.39 16.03
CA ASP A 527 -18.76 2.02 16.71
C ASP A 527 -19.98 2.02 15.78
N ALA A 528 -19.97 2.88 14.76
CA ALA A 528 -21.03 2.91 13.75
C ALA A 528 -20.88 1.79 12.70
N TRP A 529 -19.66 1.30 12.48
CA TRP A 529 -19.36 0.25 11.50
C TRP A 529 -19.63 -1.15 12.04
N LYS A 530 -19.28 -1.47 13.30
CA LYS A 530 -19.40 -2.81 13.91
C LYS A 530 -20.87 -3.26 14.25
#